data_a9b929b037045858ab8c833a9dc6731b
#
_entry.id   a9b929b037045858ab8c833a9dc6731b
#
_cell.length_a   1.000
_cell.length_b   1.000
_cell.length_c   1.000
_cell.angle_alpha   90.00
_cell.angle_beta   90.00
_cell.angle_gamma   90.00
#
_symmetry.space_group_name_H-M   'P 1'
#
loop_
_entity.id
_entity.type
_entity.pdbx_description
1 polymer ?
#
loop_
_entity_poly.entity_id
_entity_poly.type
_entity_poly.pdbx_seq_one_letter_code
_entity_poly.pdbx_strand_id
1 'polypeptide(L)'
;GYVHTITATPANVHDIREASKLSREDDYVVYGDSGYTSLEKRPEIISDPHKSQIDYIINRRPSDMKTEKTYSGINWDKEIEHRKSATRCKVEHPFLIVKNYFGYAKVVYRGIAKNFNRFNMLFASVNLLMVCRAGRAAEFNMG
;
A
#
# COMPACT_ATOMS: atom_id res chain seq x y z
N GLY A 1 -5.98 -5.57 6.53
CA GLY A 1 -5.78 -4.13 6.60
C GLY A 1 -6.93 -3.36 5.96
N TYR A 2 -7.40 -2.36 6.65
CA TYR A 2 -8.43 -1.45 6.13
C TYR A 2 -7.78 -0.37 5.28
N VAL A 3 -8.52 0.12 4.28
CA VAL A 3 -8.11 1.29 3.51
C VAL A 3 -8.45 2.54 4.32
N HIS A 4 -7.44 3.32 4.67
CA HIS A 4 -7.60 4.54 5.44
C HIS A 4 -7.65 5.78 4.53
N THR A 5 -6.66 5.93 3.66
CA THR A 5 -6.50 7.10 2.81
C THR A 5 -6.30 6.67 1.36
N ILE A 6 -6.89 7.38 0.45
CA ILE A 6 -6.67 7.22 -0.99
C ILE A 6 -6.41 8.58 -1.61
N THR A 7 -5.66 8.60 -2.71
CA THR A 7 -5.50 9.78 -3.57
C THR A 7 -5.81 9.40 -5.00
N ALA A 8 -6.15 10.40 -5.81
CA ALA A 8 -6.35 10.22 -7.25
C ALA A 8 -5.75 11.40 -8.00
N THR A 9 -4.88 11.09 -8.92
CA THR A 9 -4.17 12.07 -9.74
C THR A 9 -4.30 11.71 -11.23
N PRO A 10 -4.04 12.67 -12.14
CA PRO A 10 -3.87 12.35 -13.55
C PRO A 10 -2.74 11.35 -13.77
N ALA A 11 -2.84 10.54 -14.82
CA ALA A 11 -1.88 9.48 -15.12
C ALA A 11 -0.43 9.96 -15.38
N ASN A 12 -0.22 11.24 -15.61
CA ASN A 12 1.10 11.86 -15.78
C ASN A 12 1.78 12.26 -14.46
N VAL A 13 1.11 12.09 -13.31
CA VAL A 13 1.68 12.35 -11.99
C VAL A 13 2.22 11.04 -11.42
N HIS A 14 3.50 11.04 -11.07
CA HIS A 14 4.13 9.89 -10.42
C HIS A 14 3.59 9.68 -9.00
N ASP A 15 3.27 8.45 -8.64
CA ASP A 15 2.68 8.06 -7.35
C ASP A 15 3.54 8.49 -6.15
N ILE A 16 4.87 8.51 -6.31
CA ILE A 16 5.79 8.96 -5.25
C ILE A 16 5.54 10.40 -4.79
N ARG A 17 4.95 11.26 -5.64
CA ARG A 17 4.59 12.64 -5.27
C ARG A 17 3.39 12.70 -4.32
N GLU A 18 2.55 11.68 -4.36
CA GLU A 18 1.37 11.58 -3.51
C GLU A 18 1.65 10.86 -2.19
N ALA A 19 2.79 10.17 -2.08
CA ALA A 19 3.13 9.35 -0.92
C ALA A 19 3.14 10.16 0.39
N SER A 20 3.61 11.40 0.37
CA SER A 20 3.61 12.26 1.56
C SER A 20 2.21 12.60 2.07
N LYS A 21 1.19 12.57 1.19
CA LYS A 21 -0.21 12.81 1.56
C LYS A 21 -0.88 11.56 2.13
N LEU A 22 -0.32 10.39 1.86
CA LEU A 22 -0.83 9.11 2.33
C LEU A 22 -0.28 8.74 3.70
N SER A 23 0.94 9.20 4.04
CA SER A 23 1.56 8.99 5.35
C SER A 23 0.83 9.81 6.43
N ARG A 24 0.54 9.16 7.56
CA ARG A 24 -0.21 9.72 8.69
C ARG A 24 0.72 10.02 9.85
N GLU A 25 0.25 10.84 10.79
CA GLU A 25 0.98 11.19 12.01
C GLU A 25 1.16 10.00 12.98
N ASP A 26 0.29 8.99 12.88
CA ASP A 26 0.32 7.78 13.72
C ASP A 26 1.00 6.58 13.03
N ASP A 27 1.55 6.77 11.81
CA ASP A 27 2.31 5.73 11.13
C ASP A 27 3.74 5.66 11.69
N TYR A 28 4.17 4.46 12.07
CA TYR A 28 5.56 4.19 12.49
C TYR A 28 6.36 3.50 11.39
N VAL A 29 5.70 2.73 10.54
CA VAL A 29 6.33 1.97 9.46
C VAL A 29 5.47 2.05 8.21
N VAL A 30 6.08 2.36 7.07
CA VAL A 30 5.42 2.40 5.76
C VAL A 30 6.12 1.44 4.80
N TYR A 31 5.34 0.51 4.24
CA TYR A 31 5.83 -0.42 3.23
C TYR A 31 5.48 0.08 1.83
N GLY A 32 6.47 0.13 0.95
CA GLY A 32 6.29 0.54 -0.45
C GLY A 32 6.96 -0.40 -1.44
N ASP A 33 6.54 -0.32 -2.69
CA ASP A 33 7.20 -1.01 -3.78
C ASP A 33 8.44 -0.23 -4.28
N SER A 34 9.14 -0.77 -5.24
CA SER A 34 10.35 -0.16 -5.80
C SER A 34 10.11 1.18 -6.53
N GLY A 35 8.86 1.51 -6.84
CA GLY A 35 8.47 2.81 -7.39
C GLY A 35 8.64 3.96 -6.41
N TYR A 36 8.68 3.65 -5.11
CA TYR A 36 8.86 4.62 -4.02
C TYR A 36 10.32 4.72 -3.52
N THR A 37 11.28 4.21 -4.28
CA THR A 37 12.70 4.30 -3.93
C THR A 37 13.10 5.75 -3.65
N SER A 38 13.82 5.96 -2.55
CA SER A 38 14.26 7.27 -2.05
C SER A 38 13.12 8.20 -1.57
N LEU A 39 11.97 7.64 -1.21
CA LEU A 39 10.87 8.41 -0.62
C LEU A 39 11.31 9.17 0.64
N GLU A 40 12.10 8.52 1.50
CA GLU A 40 12.63 9.08 2.75
C GLU A 40 13.53 10.32 2.55
N LYS A 41 14.08 10.49 1.34
CA LYS A 41 14.98 11.62 0.99
C LYS A 41 14.25 12.83 0.39
N ARG A 42 12.94 12.73 0.24
CA ARG A 42 12.17 13.82 -0.37
C ARG A 42 11.99 14.99 0.59
N PRO A 43 12.05 16.23 0.07
CA PRO A 43 11.90 17.43 0.90
C PRO A 43 10.60 17.43 1.72
N GLU A 44 9.50 16.92 1.14
CA GLU A 44 8.18 16.86 1.78
C GLU A 44 8.13 15.89 2.97
N ILE A 45 9.04 14.91 3.01
CA ILE A 45 9.18 13.96 4.11
C ILE A 45 10.15 14.53 5.16
N ILE A 46 11.31 15.03 4.72
CA ILE A 46 12.35 15.54 5.62
C ILE A 46 11.88 16.78 6.40
N SER A 47 11.09 17.65 5.77
CA SER A 47 10.59 18.87 6.41
C SER A 47 9.48 18.65 7.44
N ASP A 48 8.86 17.47 7.42
CA ASP A 48 7.78 17.12 8.35
C ASP A 48 8.35 16.32 9.53
N PRO A 49 8.27 16.83 10.78
CA PRO A 49 8.86 16.17 11.95
C PRO A 49 8.34 14.76 12.21
N HIS A 50 7.07 14.49 11.89
CA HIS A 50 6.47 13.16 12.07
C HIS A 50 6.89 12.21 10.96
N LYS A 51 6.79 12.65 9.70
CA LYS A 51 7.11 11.81 8.53
C LYS A 51 8.59 11.45 8.47
N SER A 52 9.47 12.33 8.96
CA SER A 52 10.91 12.05 9.03
C SER A 52 11.28 10.93 10.02
N GLN A 53 10.38 10.61 10.96
CA GLN A 53 10.58 9.54 11.95
C GLN A 53 9.98 8.20 11.53
N ILE A 54 9.25 8.15 10.40
CA ILE A 54 8.66 6.92 9.89
C ILE A 54 9.73 6.04 9.25
N ASP A 55 9.73 4.75 9.56
CA ASP A 55 10.57 3.75 8.90
C ASP A 55 9.97 3.39 7.54
N TYR A 56 10.59 3.86 6.46
CA TYR A 56 10.17 3.54 5.08
C TYR A 56 10.83 2.27 4.59
N ILE A 57 10.09 1.17 4.55
CA ILE A 57 10.55 -0.15 4.11
C ILE A 57 10.17 -0.33 2.63
N ILE A 58 11.03 0.13 1.74
CA ILE A 58 10.81 0.07 0.30
C ILE A 58 11.49 -1.17 -0.30
N ASN A 59 10.78 -1.89 -1.18
CA ASN A 59 11.34 -3.03 -1.90
C ASN A 59 12.43 -2.56 -2.87
N ARG A 60 13.53 -3.30 -2.92
CA ARG A 60 14.59 -3.07 -3.92
C ARG A 60 14.14 -3.57 -5.29
N ARG A 61 14.67 -2.95 -6.34
CA ARG A 61 14.50 -3.48 -7.69
C ARG A 61 15.29 -4.79 -7.83
N PRO A 62 14.79 -5.76 -8.59
CA PRO A 62 15.53 -7.01 -8.83
C PRO A 62 16.95 -6.78 -9.40
N SER A 63 17.15 -5.71 -10.19
CA SER A 63 18.45 -5.30 -10.73
C SER A 63 19.46 -4.87 -9.66
N ASP A 64 18.97 -4.40 -8.51
CA ASP A 64 19.81 -3.85 -7.44
C ASP A 64 20.16 -4.91 -6.37
N MET A 65 19.62 -6.12 -6.54
CA MET A 65 19.91 -7.25 -5.67
C MET A 65 21.21 -7.93 -6.09
N LYS A 66 22.24 -7.80 -5.28
CA LYS A 66 23.50 -8.53 -5.50
C LYS A 66 23.26 -10.02 -5.31
N THR A 67 23.76 -10.82 -6.26
CA THR A 67 23.73 -12.27 -6.17
C THR A 67 24.93 -12.74 -5.33
N GLU A 68 24.99 -12.37 -4.06
CA GLU A 68 26.00 -12.91 -3.15
C GLU A 68 25.57 -14.31 -2.70
N LYS A 69 26.37 -15.30 -3.06
CA LYS A 69 26.24 -16.67 -2.55
C LYS A 69 26.72 -16.66 -1.10
N THR A 70 25.79 -16.70 -0.17
CA THR A 70 26.13 -16.84 1.25
C THR A 70 26.57 -18.27 1.56
N TYR A 71 27.48 -18.44 2.51
CA TYR A 71 28.09 -19.70 2.93
C TYR A 71 27.10 -20.80 3.36
N SER A 72 25.85 -20.43 3.69
CA SER A 72 24.76 -21.32 4.12
C SER A 72 23.78 -21.73 3.03
N GLY A 73 23.99 -21.30 1.77
CA GLY A 73 23.02 -21.55 0.67
C GLY A 73 21.73 -20.74 0.74
N ILE A 74 21.49 -19.97 1.80
CA ILE A 74 20.33 -19.12 1.98
C ILE A 74 20.69 -17.70 1.51
N ASN A 75 19.93 -17.18 0.56
CA ASN A 75 20.06 -15.78 0.16
C ASN A 75 19.17 -14.92 1.06
N TRP A 76 19.74 -14.36 2.11
CA TRP A 76 19.04 -13.53 3.09
C TRP A 76 18.41 -12.29 2.48
N ASP A 77 19.03 -11.67 1.48
CA ASP A 77 18.46 -10.52 0.78
C ASP A 77 17.15 -10.89 0.09
N LYS A 78 17.09 -12.06 -0.56
CA LYS A 78 15.84 -12.54 -1.17
C LYS A 78 14.77 -12.84 -0.13
N GLU A 79 15.14 -13.42 1.01
CA GLU A 79 14.18 -13.72 2.07
C GLU A 79 13.60 -12.43 2.69
N ILE A 80 14.44 -11.42 2.93
CA ILE A 80 14.01 -10.11 3.43
C ILE A 80 13.06 -9.45 2.41
N GLU A 81 13.43 -9.42 1.13
CA GLU A 81 12.57 -8.85 0.09
C GLU A 81 11.26 -9.63 -0.09
N HIS A 82 11.29 -10.95 0.08
CA HIS A 82 10.08 -11.78 0.07
C HIS A 82 9.13 -11.41 1.21
N ARG A 83 9.64 -11.23 2.44
CA ARG A 83 8.83 -10.80 3.60
C ARG A 83 8.25 -9.41 3.42
N LYS A 84 9.01 -8.46 2.89
CA LYS A 84 8.52 -7.12 2.53
C LYS A 84 7.38 -7.23 1.52
N SER A 85 7.56 -8.02 0.46
CA SER A 85 6.54 -8.25 -0.57
C SER A 85 5.28 -8.90 0.00
N ALA A 86 5.41 -9.88 0.89
CA ALA A 86 4.29 -10.53 1.54
C ALA A 86 3.44 -9.54 2.38
N THR A 87 4.10 -8.60 3.07
CA THR A 87 3.39 -7.54 3.79
C THR A 87 2.71 -6.57 2.83
N ARG A 88 3.38 -6.18 1.76
CA ARG A 88 2.84 -5.29 0.73
C ARG A 88 1.62 -5.89 0.00
N CYS A 89 1.62 -7.19 -0.26
CA CYS A 89 0.47 -7.87 -0.90
C CYS A 89 -0.86 -7.67 -0.16
N LYS A 90 -0.83 -7.36 1.13
CA LYS A 90 -2.04 -7.03 1.89
C LYS A 90 -2.74 -5.79 1.34
N VAL A 91 -2.00 -4.85 0.76
CA VAL A 91 -2.56 -3.63 0.12
C VAL A 91 -3.32 -3.97 -1.16
N GLU A 92 -2.94 -5.03 -1.86
CA GLU A 92 -3.61 -5.46 -3.10
C GLU A 92 -4.99 -6.08 -2.83
N HIS A 93 -5.21 -6.63 -1.63
CA HIS A 93 -6.47 -7.29 -1.29
C HIS A 93 -7.72 -6.39 -1.39
N PRO A 94 -7.74 -5.15 -0.88
CA PRO A 94 -8.84 -4.22 -1.10
C PRO A 94 -9.13 -3.95 -2.58
N PHE A 95 -8.10 -3.82 -3.41
CA PHE A 95 -8.26 -3.62 -4.86
C PHE A 95 -8.87 -4.85 -5.54
N LEU A 96 -8.49 -6.06 -5.13
CA LEU A 96 -9.12 -7.29 -5.62
C LEU A 96 -10.61 -7.33 -5.27
N ILE A 97 -10.99 -6.91 -4.06
CA ILE A 97 -12.41 -6.82 -3.67
C ILE A 97 -13.14 -5.81 -4.56
N VAL A 98 -12.59 -4.61 -4.77
CA VAL A 98 -13.17 -3.59 -5.64
C VAL A 98 -13.38 -4.13 -7.07
N LYS A 99 -12.39 -4.84 -7.59
CA LYS A 99 -12.43 -5.41 -8.94
C LYS A 99 -13.43 -6.56 -9.05
N ASN A 100 -13.39 -7.51 -8.13
CA ASN A 100 -14.11 -8.78 -8.25
C ASN A 100 -15.53 -8.71 -7.70
N TYR A 101 -15.77 -8.01 -6.59
CA TYR A 101 -17.10 -7.92 -5.97
C TYR A 101 -17.90 -6.72 -6.45
N PHE A 102 -17.23 -5.59 -6.71
CA PHE A 102 -17.91 -4.37 -7.16
C PHE A 102 -17.78 -4.12 -8.66
N GLY A 103 -17.17 -5.06 -9.42
CA GLY A 103 -17.09 -5.02 -10.87
C GLY A 103 -16.33 -3.80 -11.44
N TYR A 104 -15.38 -3.24 -10.67
CA TYR A 104 -14.64 -2.08 -11.14
C TYR A 104 -13.55 -2.49 -12.12
N ALA A 105 -13.85 -2.37 -13.42
CA ALA A 105 -12.90 -2.71 -14.49
C ALA A 105 -12.16 -1.48 -15.05
N LYS A 106 -12.83 -0.33 -15.10
CA LYS A 106 -12.28 0.89 -15.70
C LYS A 106 -12.96 2.15 -15.14
N VAL A 107 -12.31 3.29 -15.40
CA VAL A 107 -12.87 4.61 -15.15
C VAL A 107 -14.15 4.82 -15.97
N VAL A 108 -15.22 5.27 -15.33
CA VAL A 108 -16.54 5.42 -15.96
C VAL A 108 -16.91 6.90 -16.14
N TYR A 109 -16.51 7.74 -15.21
CA TYR A 109 -16.88 9.14 -15.23
C TYR A 109 -15.83 10.02 -15.88
N ARG A 110 -16.27 11.10 -16.50
CA ARG A 110 -15.37 12.18 -16.94
C ARG A 110 -14.91 13.00 -15.74
N GLY A 111 -13.58 13.24 -15.66
CA GLY A 111 -12.97 14.07 -14.62
C GLY A 111 -12.56 13.28 -13.36
N ILE A 112 -11.53 13.80 -12.69
CA ILE A 112 -10.92 13.15 -11.53
C ILE A 112 -11.86 13.15 -10.33
N ALA A 113 -12.52 14.28 -10.03
CA ALA A 113 -13.35 14.43 -8.84
C ALA A 113 -14.48 13.38 -8.77
N LYS A 114 -15.19 13.13 -9.87
CA LYS A 114 -16.26 12.13 -9.91
C LYS A 114 -15.74 10.70 -9.72
N ASN A 115 -14.60 10.38 -10.32
CA ASN A 115 -13.96 9.08 -10.15
C ASN A 115 -13.40 8.92 -8.74
N PHE A 116 -12.82 9.95 -8.16
CA PHE A 116 -12.33 9.96 -6.78
C PHE A 116 -13.47 9.71 -5.78
N ASN A 117 -14.62 10.40 -5.93
CA ASN A 117 -15.80 10.15 -5.11
C ASN A 117 -16.29 8.71 -5.23
N ARG A 118 -16.29 8.14 -6.45
CA ARG A 118 -16.62 6.72 -6.65
C ARG A 118 -15.63 5.81 -5.94
N PHE A 119 -14.32 6.08 -6.01
CA PHE A 119 -13.31 5.30 -5.28
C PHE A 119 -13.53 5.36 -3.77
N ASN A 120 -13.81 6.54 -3.21
CA ASN A 120 -14.13 6.68 -1.78
C ASN A 120 -15.30 5.77 -1.37
N MET A 121 -16.38 5.76 -2.14
CA MET A 121 -17.53 4.89 -1.90
C MET A 121 -17.17 3.41 -1.98
N LEU A 122 -16.41 3.00 -2.99
CA LEU A 122 -16.00 1.62 -3.18
C LEU A 122 -15.12 1.14 -2.03
N PHE A 123 -14.10 1.91 -1.64
CA PHE A 123 -13.21 1.53 -0.55
C PHE A 123 -13.89 1.59 0.83
N ALA A 124 -14.83 2.50 1.05
CA ALA A 124 -15.67 2.48 2.24
C ALA A 124 -16.50 1.18 2.31
N SER A 125 -17.08 0.74 1.18
CA SER A 125 -17.81 -0.53 1.09
C SER A 125 -16.90 -1.74 1.31
N VAL A 126 -15.65 -1.70 0.82
CA VAL A 126 -14.63 -2.72 1.12
C VAL A 126 -14.39 -2.81 2.61
N ASN A 127 -14.15 -1.67 3.27
CA ASN A 127 -13.91 -1.64 4.72
C ASN A 127 -15.08 -2.23 5.50
N LEU A 128 -16.32 -1.86 5.17
CA LEU A 128 -17.52 -2.44 5.78
C LEU A 128 -17.59 -3.96 5.58
N LEU A 129 -17.34 -4.46 4.37
CA LEU A 129 -17.31 -5.89 4.08
C LEU A 129 -16.25 -6.62 4.91
N MET A 130 -15.08 -6.01 5.09
CA MET A 130 -13.99 -6.59 5.88
C MET A 130 -14.35 -6.62 7.38
N VAL A 131 -14.98 -5.58 7.92
CA VAL A 131 -15.49 -5.57 9.31
C VAL A 131 -16.53 -6.67 9.52
N CYS A 132 -17.51 -6.78 8.63
CA CYS A 132 -18.54 -7.82 8.71
C CYS A 132 -17.95 -9.24 8.66
N ARG A 133 -16.89 -9.45 7.87
CA ARG A 133 -16.20 -10.75 7.79
C ARG A 133 -15.42 -11.04 9.07
N ALA A 134 -14.73 -10.05 9.63
CA ALA A 134 -13.98 -10.20 10.87
C ALA A 134 -14.94 -10.50 12.07
N GLY A 135 -16.06 -9.82 12.17
CA GLY A 135 -17.08 -10.07 13.18
C GLY A 135 -17.61 -11.50 13.12
N ARG A 136 -18.00 -11.98 11.94
CA ARG A 136 -18.47 -13.37 11.77
C ARG A 136 -17.41 -14.42 12.11
N ALA A 137 -16.14 -14.16 11.77
CA ALA A 137 -15.05 -15.06 12.12
C ALA A 137 -14.83 -15.13 13.65
N ALA A 138 -15.00 -14.02 14.36
CA ALA A 138 -14.91 -13.98 15.83
C ALA A 138 -16.04 -14.76 16.48
N GLU A 139 -17.28 -14.65 16.01
CA GLU A 139 -18.44 -15.40 16.51
C GLU A 139 -18.25 -16.91 16.34
N PHE A 140 -17.72 -17.34 15.18
CA PHE A 140 -17.49 -18.77 14.91
C PHE A 140 -16.40 -19.39 15.79
N ASN A 141 -15.40 -18.61 16.23
CA ASN A 141 -14.32 -19.09 17.09
C ASN A 141 -14.67 -19.10 18.58
N MET A 142 -15.81 -18.56 18.99
CA MET A 142 -16.28 -18.53 20.40
C MET A 142 -17.32 -19.61 20.71
N GLY A 143 -17.74 -20.39 19.75
CA GLY A 143 -18.68 -21.53 19.90
C GLY A 143 -17.96 -22.85 19.74
#